data_823d435cb4c2c1b4bde49d24b60e3771
#
_entry.id   823d435cb4c2c1b4bde49d24b60e3771
#
_cell.length_a   1.000
_cell.length_b   1.000
_cell.length_c   1.000
_cell.angle_alpha   90.00
_cell.angle_beta   90.00
_cell.angle_gamma   90.00
#
_symmetry.space_group_name_H-M   'P 1'
#
loop_
_entity.id
_entity.type
_entity.pdbx_description
1 polymer ?
#
loop_
_entity_poly.entity_id
_entity_poly.type
_entity_poly.pdbx_seq_one_letter_code
_entity_poly.pdbx_strand_id
1 'polypeptide(L)'
;VILFNDANGAGLKYTYLEDNDSNAGTFTSGIGYSVKRASTGPMVFTGTINTEPVNGVPVSTSGGGFNLLGNPYTSYISSQTFLTDNSNLDQTQIWVWKQDDLSGGNFIVSTAKADNFILAPGQGFFVKATSGTTVNFAESNQTTNADTFQKSSRTEVQLLVNDGEVNRFAKFYYLNNVTKGFDAGYEGEV
;
A
#
# COMPACT_ATOMS: atom_id res chain seq x y z
N VAL A 1 5.93 13.16 -1.89
CA VAL A 1 6.32 11.74 -2.04
C VAL A 1 7.35 11.40 -0.96
N ILE A 2 7.30 10.21 -0.43
CA ILE A 2 8.17 9.78 0.67
C ILE A 2 8.85 8.48 0.28
N LEU A 3 10.17 8.44 0.41
CA LEU A 3 10.98 7.23 0.31
C LEU A 3 11.23 6.65 1.70
N PHE A 4 11.26 5.33 1.80
CA PHE A 4 11.58 4.62 3.03
C PHE A 4 13.00 4.03 2.95
N ASN A 5 13.78 4.20 4.02
CA ASN A 5 15.09 3.59 4.17
C ASN A 5 15.32 3.16 5.63
N ASP A 6 15.27 1.87 5.90
CA ASP A 6 15.44 1.30 7.25
C ASP A 6 16.87 1.43 7.79
N ALA A 7 17.85 1.63 6.91
CA ALA A 7 19.26 1.84 7.30
C ALA A 7 19.49 3.20 8.00
N ASN A 8 18.61 4.17 7.78
CA ASN A 8 18.67 5.45 8.47
C ASN A 8 18.28 5.27 9.94
N GLY A 9 18.88 6.06 10.82
CA GLY A 9 18.59 6.02 12.26
C GLY A 9 17.12 6.29 12.59
N ALA A 10 16.72 5.96 13.81
CA ALA A 10 15.37 6.20 14.29
C ALA A 10 14.93 7.65 14.06
N GLY A 11 13.76 7.84 13.47
CA GLY A 11 13.22 9.16 13.09
C GLY A 11 13.64 9.67 11.71
N LEU A 12 14.61 9.06 11.05
CA LEU A 12 15.10 9.46 9.73
C LEU A 12 14.79 8.44 8.61
N LYS A 13 13.99 7.43 8.90
CA LYS A 13 13.66 6.35 7.96
C LYS A 13 12.86 6.81 6.74
N TYR A 14 12.24 7.98 6.80
CA TYR A 14 11.44 8.53 5.73
C TYR A 14 12.09 9.80 5.18
N THR A 15 12.41 9.78 3.89
CA THR A 15 12.91 10.94 3.16
C THR A 15 11.78 11.55 2.36
N TYR A 16 11.49 12.82 2.60
CA TYR A 16 10.49 13.57 1.85
C TYR A 16 11.11 14.10 0.56
N LEU A 17 10.43 13.85 -0.56
CA LEU A 17 10.78 14.42 -1.87
C LEU A 17 9.81 15.56 -2.15
N GLU A 18 10.34 16.76 -2.32
CA GLU A 18 9.59 17.98 -2.65
C GLU A 18 9.62 18.26 -4.16
N ASP A 19 8.73 19.11 -4.65
CA ASP A 19 8.57 19.39 -6.08
C ASP A 19 9.83 19.99 -6.74
N ASN A 20 10.71 20.60 -5.98
CA ASN A 20 11.97 21.21 -6.43
C ASN A 20 13.20 20.31 -6.18
N ASP A 21 13.01 19.11 -5.67
CA ASP A 21 14.08 18.14 -5.50
C ASP A 21 14.45 17.53 -6.87
N SER A 22 15.71 17.61 -7.25
CA SER A 22 16.22 17.03 -8.50
C SER A 22 16.00 15.52 -8.63
N ASN A 23 15.72 14.84 -7.52
CA ASN A 23 15.40 13.42 -7.45
C ASN A 23 13.89 13.12 -7.41
N ALA A 24 13.03 14.16 -7.38
CA ALA A 24 11.58 14.01 -7.32
C ALA A 24 10.93 13.58 -8.65
N GLY A 25 11.71 13.48 -9.74
CA GLY A 25 11.17 13.40 -11.10
C GLY A 25 10.70 12.03 -11.58
N THR A 26 11.11 10.91 -10.97
CA THR A 26 10.82 9.57 -11.53
C THR A 26 10.62 8.52 -10.46
N PHE A 27 9.54 7.75 -10.62
CA PHE A 27 9.34 6.53 -9.83
C PHE A 27 10.19 5.39 -10.42
N THR A 28 10.94 4.70 -9.59
CA THR A 28 11.70 3.53 -10.00
C THR A 28 10.83 2.28 -9.89
N SER A 29 10.75 1.49 -10.95
CA SER A 29 9.95 0.26 -10.97
C SER A 29 10.37 -0.69 -9.85
N GLY A 30 9.39 -1.22 -9.13
CA GLY A 30 9.60 -2.15 -8.01
C GLY A 30 9.91 -1.49 -6.66
N ILE A 31 10.31 -0.21 -6.64
CA ILE A 31 10.45 0.55 -5.39
C ILE A 31 9.08 1.04 -4.94
N GLY A 32 8.80 0.92 -3.66
CA GLY A 32 7.59 1.46 -3.06
C GLY A 32 7.78 2.90 -2.56
N TYR A 33 6.71 3.67 -2.68
CA TYR A 33 6.66 5.07 -2.24
C TYR A 33 5.42 5.28 -1.38
N SER A 34 5.55 6.09 -0.35
CA SER A 34 4.39 6.60 0.38
C SER A 34 4.00 7.96 -0.18
N VAL A 35 2.73 8.11 -0.52
CA VAL A 35 2.21 9.34 -1.10
C VAL A 35 1.05 9.84 -0.26
N LYS A 36 1.12 11.11 0.15
CA LYS A 36 0.03 11.83 0.82
C LYS A 36 -0.46 12.94 -0.09
N ARG A 37 -1.78 13.03 -0.26
CA ARG A 37 -2.42 14.11 -1.03
C ARG A 37 -3.21 15.02 -0.09
N ALA A 38 -3.24 16.30 -0.43
CA ALA A 38 -4.03 17.30 0.30
C ALA A 38 -5.54 17.18 -0.01
N SER A 39 -5.91 16.58 -1.15
CA SER A 39 -7.29 16.40 -1.59
C SER A 39 -7.54 15.00 -2.12
N THR A 40 -8.79 14.56 -2.07
CA THR A 40 -9.23 13.30 -2.71
C THR A 40 -9.19 13.43 -4.23
N GLY A 41 -8.92 12.32 -4.93
CA GLY A 41 -8.92 12.26 -6.38
C GLY A 41 -8.07 11.11 -6.91
N PRO A 42 -8.10 10.84 -8.21
CA PRO A 42 -7.27 9.81 -8.82
C PRO A 42 -5.80 10.19 -8.74
N MET A 43 -4.95 9.19 -8.58
CA MET A 43 -3.51 9.33 -8.76
C MET A 43 -3.17 8.79 -10.14
N VAL A 44 -2.56 9.64 -10.97
CA VAL A 44 -2.21 9.30 -12.35
C VAL A 44 -0.71 9.14 -12.44
N PHE A 45 -0.27 8.01 -12.95
CA PHE A 45 1.12 7.75 -13.29
C PHE A 45 1.27 7.76 -14.80
N THR A 46 2.29 8.42 -15.30
CA THR A 46 2.62 8.48 -16.73
C THR A 46 3.97 7.80 -16.94
N GLY A 47 4.03 6.87 -17.88
CA GLY A 47 5.26 6.13 -18.16
C GLY A 47 5.01 4.94 -19.07
N THR A 48 6.03 4.10 -19.22
CA THR A 48 5.96 2.84 -19.96
C THR A 48 5.50 1.71 -19.06
N ILE A 49 4.60 0.89 -19.53
CA ILE A 49 4.13 -0.31 -18.83
C ILE A 49 5.25 -1.36 -18.86
N ASN A 50 5.54 -1.95 -17.70
CA ASN A 50 6.45 -3.09 -17.63
C ASN A 50 5.76 -4.35 -18.16
N THR A 51 6.30 -4.90 -19.23
CA THR A 51 5.87 -6.17 -19.84
C THR A 51 6.86 -7.30 -19.60
N GLU A 52 8.07 -6.97 -19.17
CA GLU A 52 9.18 -7.87 -18.92
C GLU A 52 9.46 -7.97 -17.40
N PRO A 53 10.23 -8.97 -16.96
CA PRO A 53 10.66 -9.07 -15.57
C PRO A 53 11.38 -7.83 -15.10
N VAL A 54 11.07 -7.33 -13.91
CA VAL A 54 11.78 -6.22 -13.28
C VAL A 54 12.82 -6.78 -12.33
N ASN A 55 14.06 -6.79 -12.77
CA ASN A 55 15.17 -7.42 -12.06
C ASN A 55 16.06 -6.41 -11.32
N GLY A 56 16.71 -6.88 -10.26
CA GLY A 56 17.73 -6.11 -9.56
C GLY A 56 17.19 -4.95 -8.73
N VAL A 57 15.92 -5.03 -8.27
CA VAL A 57 15.34 -4.02 -7.38
C VAL A 57 16.09 -4.03 -6.05
N PRO A 58 16.71 -2.92 -5.63
CA PRO A 58 17.56 -2.90 -4.45
C PRO A 58 16.79 -3.14 -3.16
N VAL A 59 17.37 -3.96 -2.30
CA VAL A 59 16.96 -4.17 -0.92
C VAL A 59 18.16 -4.12 0.02
N SER A 60 17.94 -3.81 1.28
CA SER A 60 18.96 -3.70 2.30
C SER A 60 18.62 -4.55 3.51
N THR A 61 19.63 -5.21 4.08
CA THR A 61 19.55 -5.89 5.37
C THR A 61 19.89 -4.96 6.54
N SER A 62 20.31 -3.73 6.27
CA SER A 62 20.64 -2.74 7.29
C SER A 62 19.41 -2.31 8.12
N GLY A 63 19.64 -1.86 9.33
CA GLY A 63 18.56 -1.56 10.27
C GLY A 63 17.84 -2.85 10.69
N GLY A 64 16.52 -2.90 10.55
CA GLY A 64 15.72 -4.11 10.78
C GLY A 64 15.56 -5.00 9.54
N GLY A 65 16.14 -4.61 8.39
CA GLY A 65 16.02 -5.28 7.11
C GLY A 65 14.72 -5.00 6.36
N PHE A 66 13.92 -4.03 6.81
CA PHE A 66 12.66 -3.68 6.15
C PHE A 66 12.90 -2.85 4.88
N ASN A 67 12.17 -3.21 3.83
CA ASN A 67 12.23 -2.54 2.53
C ASN A 67 10.81 -2.32 2.02
N LEU A 68 10.53 -1.13 1.52
CA LEU A 68 9.26 -0.80 0.90
C LEU A 68 9.36 -1.04 -0.61
N LEU A 69 8.59 -1.97 -1.11
CA LEU A 69 8.49 -2.34 -2.52
C LEU A 69 7.12 -1.94 -3.07
N GLY A 70 7.00 -1.91 -4.40
CA GLY A 70 5.73 -1.67 -5.10
C GLY A 70 5.55 -2.65 -6.24
N ASN A 71 4.34 -3.18 -6.42
CA ASN A 71 4.01 -3.99 -7.58
C ASN A 71 4.25 -3.18 -8.87
N PRO A 72 5.24 -3.56 -9.72
CA PRO A 72 5.60 -2.77 -10.88
C PRO A 72 4.71 -3.01 -12.09
N TYR A 73 3.76 -3.95 -12.00
CA TYR A 73 2.91 -4.37 -13.11
C TYR A 73 1.53 -3.73 -13.03
N THR A 74 0.86 -3.71 -14.17
CA THR A 74 -0.57 -3.36 -14.29
C THR A 74 -1.49 -4.54 -13.96
N SER A 75 -0.92 -5.71 -13.63
CA SER A 75 -1.60 -6.91 -13.17
C SER A 75 -1.43 -7.11 -11.67
N TYR A 76 -2.24 -7.97 -11.10
CA TYR A 76 -2.06 -8.46 -9.73
C TYR A 76 -0.86 -9.38 -9.64
N ILE A 77 -0.19 -9.42 -8.48
CA ILE A 77 0.86 -10.38 -8.19
C ILE A 77 0.55 -11.18 -6.91
N SER A 78 0.99 -12.42 -6.90
CA SER A 78 0.90 -13.31 -5.73
C SER A 78 2.09 -13.08 -4.81
N SER A 79 1.84 -12.76 -3.54
CA SER A 79 2.90 -12.63 -2.54
C SER A 79 3.64 -13.94 -2.30
N GLN A 80 2.95 -15.07 -2.42
CA GLN A 80 3.53 -16.39 -2.24
C GLN A 80 4.56 -16.71 -3.31
N THR A 81 4.26 -16.50 -4.59
CA THR A 81 5.21 -16.74 -5.68
C THR A 81 6.35 -15.74 -5.61
N PHE A 82 6.06 -14.45 -5.36
CA PHE A 82 7.08 -13.42 -5.22
C PHE A 82 8.10 -13.77 -4.11
N LEU A 83 7.65 -14.15 -2.92
CA LEU A 83 8.55 -14.54 -1.83
C LEU A 83 9.31 -15.82 -2.16
N THR A 84 8.68 -16.80 -2.82
CA THR A 84 9.33 -18.05 -3.21
C THR A 84 10.48 -17.80 -4.17
N ASP A 85 10.31 -16.90 -5.12
CA ASP A 85 11.33 -16.54 -6.12
C ASP A 85 12.46 -15.66 -5.52
N ASN A 86 12.21 -15.03 -4.36
CA ASN A 86 13.17 -14.17 -3.66
C ASN A 86 13.53 -14.74 -2.29
N SER A 87 14.28 -15.85 -2.28
CA SER A 87 14.65 -16.59 -1.06
C SER A 87 15.50 -15.81 -0.05
N ASN A 88 16.06 -14.67 -0.46
CA ASN A 88 16.78 -13.71 0.39
C ASN A 88 15.86 -12.84 1.24
N LEU A 89 14.55 -12.97 1.09
CA LEU A 89 13.55 -12.33 1.93
C LEU A 89 13.04 -13.28 3.02
N ASP A 90 12.45 -12.73 4.07
CA ASP A 90 11.67 -13.50 5.04
C ASP A 90 10.52 -14.19 4.29
N GLN A 91 10.51 -15.51 4.34
CA GLN A 91 9.57 -16.37 3.59
C GLN A 91 8.21 -16.51 4.26
N THR A 92 8.04 -15.92 5.43
CA THR A 92 6.83 -16.15 6.23
C THR A 92 5.77 -15.09 5.98
N GLN A 93 6.16 -13.84 5.73
CA GLN A 93 5.20 -12.75 5.75
C GLN A 93 5.63 -11.53 4.92
N ILE A 94 4.63 -10.77 4.48
CA ILE A 94 4.74 -9.40 4.00
C ILE A 94 3.88 -8.49 4.86
N TRP A 95 4.11 -7.18 4.79
CA TRP A 95 3.27 -6.19 5.49
C TRP A 95 2.66 -5.24 4.47
N VAL A 96 1.35 -5.14 4.49
CA VAL A 96 0.58 -4.26 3.63
C VAL A 96 -0.13 -3.23 4.49
N TRP A 97 -0.07 -1.97 4.08
CA TRP A 97 -0.82 -0.92 4.74
C TRP A 97 -2.30 -1.01 4.40
N LYS A 98 -3.13 -1.10 5.39
CA LYS A 98 -4.58 -0.96 5.25
C LYS A 98 -5.00 0.34 5.90
N GLN A 99 -5.62 1.19 5.11
CA GLN A 99 -6.27 2.36 5.65
C GLN A 99 -7.55 1.92 6.35
N ASP A 100 -7.56 1.96 7.68
CA ASP A 100 -8.80 1.94 8.43
C ASP A 100 -9.15 3.38 8.86
N ASP A 101 -10.45 3.66 8.92
CA ASP A 101 -10.91 5.02 9.17
C ASP A 101 -10.90 5.39 10.66
N LEU A 102 -10.52 4.49 11.53
CA LEU A 102 -10.65 4.61 12.98
C LEU A 102 -9.32 4.94 13.66
N SER A 103 -8.22 4.45 13.12
CA SER A 103 -6.88 4.60 13.71
C SER A 103 -5.86 5.24 12.77
N GLY A 104 -6.31 5.76 11.62
CA GLY A 104 -5.42 6.34 10.62
C GLY A 104 -4.72 5.32 9.73
N GLY A 105 -5.06 4.05 9.86
CA GLY A 105 -4.50 2.94 9.12
C GLY A 105 -3.65 2.00 9.97
N ASN A 106 -3.50 0.79 9.48
CA ASN A 106 -2.74 -0.25 10.16
C ASN A 106 -2.04 -1.17 9.17
N PHE A 107 -0.95 -1.81 9.58
CA PHE A 107 -0.32 -2.84 8.76
C PHE A 107 -1.09 -4.15 8.87
N ILE A 108 -1.37 -4.76 7.71
CA ILE A 108 -1.79 -6.15 7.65
C ILE A 108 -0.53 -7.00 7.48
N VAL A 109 -0.38 -7.98 8.35
CA VAL A 109 0.64 -9.02 8.20
C VAL A 109 0.00 -10.18 7.48
N SER A 110 0.58 -10.58 6.35
CA SER A 110 0.18 -11.77 5.62
C SER A 110 1.23 -12.85 5.77
N THR A 111 0.78 -14.10 6.01
CA THR A 111 1.65 -15.27 5.96
C THR A 111 1.61 -15.79 4.53
N ALA A 112 2.66 -15.49 3.77
CA ALA A 112 2.71 -15.67 2.32
C ALA A 112 2.33 -17.08 1.83
N LYS A 113 2.74 -18.11 2.57
CA LYS A 113 2.48 -19.51 2.17
C LYS A 113 1.08 -20.01 2.55
N ALA A 114 0.45 -19.41 3.55
CA ALA A 114 -0.89 -19.82 3.99
C ALA A 114 -1.98 -19.01 3.30
N ASP A 115 -1.79 -17.70 3.18
CA ASP A 115 -2.85 -16.80 2.77
C ASP A 115 -2.73 -16.36 1.32
N ASN A 116 -1.53 -16.49 0.71
CA ASN A 116 -1.23 -16.03 -0.65
C ASN A 116 -1.86 -14.66 -0.95
N PHE A 117 -1.40 -13.64 -0.23
CA PHE A 117 -1.94 -12.29 -0.38
C PHE A 117 -1.75 -11.78 -1.82
N ILE A 118 -2.81 -11.27 -2.40
CA ILE A 118 -2.81 -10.75 -3.76
C ILE A 118 -2.59 -9.24 -3.73
N LEU A 119 -1.46 -8.81 -4.30
CA LEU A 119 -1.07 -7.41 -4.37
C LEU A 119 -1.63 -6.76 -5.63
N ALA A 120 -2.41 -5.72 -5.45
CA ALA A 120 -3.02 -4.98 -6.57
C ALA A 120 -1.95 -4.23 -7.40
N PRO A 121 -2.27 -3.85 -8.64
CA PRO A 121 -1.42 -2.99 -9.47
C PRO A 121 -0.99 -1.72 -8.73
N GLY A 122 0.32 -1.43 -8.69
CA GLY A 122 0.87 -0.26 -8.03
C GLY A 122 0.76 -0.26 -6.49
N GLN A 123 0.36 -1.36 -5.87
CA GLN A 123 0.27 -1.46 -4.42
C GLN A 123 1.67 -1.56 -3.79
N GLY A 124 1.93 -0.69 -2.79
CA GLY A 124 3.11 -0.77 -1.94
C GLY A 124 2.97 -1.82 -0.85
N PHE A 125 4.07 -2.49 -0.52
CA PHE A 125 4.14 -3.48 0.56
C PHE A 125 5.54 -3.54 1.15
N PHE A 126 5.65 -3.90 2.42
CA PHE A 126 6.94 -4.11 3.06
C PHE A 126 7.33 -5.58 3.03
N VAL A 127 8.63 -5.79 2.85
CA VAL A 127 9.31 -7.08 2.99
C VAL A 127 10.48 -6.93 3.95
N LYS A 128 10.96 -8.04 4.50
CA LYS A 128 12.17 -8.06 5.31
C LYS A 128 13.25 -8.84 4.57
N ALA A 129 14.35 -8.17 4.23
CA ALA A 129 15.52 -8.81 3.66
C ALA A 129 16.31 -9.51 4.78
N THR A 130 16.65 -10.77 4.56
CA THR A 130 17.47 -11.60 5.46
C THR A 130 18.88 -11.77 4.95
N SER A 131 19.08 -11.61 3.64
CA SER A 131 20.36 -11.63 2.95
C SER A 131 20.27 -10.93 1.59
N GLY A 132 21.36 -10.84 0.87
CA GLY A 132 21.37 -10.28 -0.48
C GLY A 132 21.16 -8.77 -0.53
N THR A 133 21.13 -8.23 -1.74
CA THR A 133 21.04 -6.79 -2.01
C THR A 133 19.97 -6.43 -3.04
N THR A 134 19.36 -7.41 -3.68
CA THR A 134 18.33 -7.19 -4.72
C THR A 134 17.25 -8.25 -4.68
N VAL A 135 16.09 -7.90 -5.22
CA VAL A 135 14.97 -8.80 -5.51
C VAL A 135 14.52 -8.64 -6.95
N ASN A 136 13.77 -9.63 -7.43
CA ASN A 136 13.23 -9.64 -8.79
C ASN A 136 11.71 -9.80 -8.77
N PHE A 137 11.04 -9.11 -9.68
CA PHE A 137 9.64 -9.35 -10.00
C PHE A 137 9.60 -10.12 -11.31
N ALA A 138 9.24 -11.39 -11.25
CA ALA A 138 9.12 -12.25 -12.41
C ALA A 138 7.70 -12.18 -12.99
N GLU A 139 7.55 -12.50 -14.27
CA GLU A 139 6.22 -12.63 -14.88
C GLU A 139 5.38 -13.73 -14.20
N SER A 140 6.02 -14.79 -13.73
CA SER A 140 5.38 -15.87 -12.96
C SER A 140 4.77 -15.42 -11.64
N ASN A 141 5.12 -14.24 -11.13
CA ASN A 141 4.46 -13.67 -9.97
C ASN A 141 3.08 -13.09 -10.29
N GLN A 142 2.81 -12.80 -11.55
CA GLN A 142 1.53 -12.24 -11.97
C GLN A 142 0.40 -13.29 -11.85
N THR A 143 -0.78 -12.82 -11.54
CA THR A 143 -1.97 -13.66 -11.38
C THR A 143 -3.22 -12.96 -11.90
N THR A 144 -4.18 -13.77 -12.36
CA THR A 144 -5.52 -13.29 -12.70
C THR A 144 -6.46 -13.22 -11.49
N ASN A 145 -6.02 -13.74 -10.34
CA ASN A 145 -6.76 -13.58 -9.10
C ASN A 145 -6.74 -12.11 -8.73
N ALA A 146 -7.92 -11.52 -8.60
CA ALA A 146 -8.08 -10.14 -8.17
C ALA A 146 -8.36 -10.08 -6.68
N ASP A 147 -7.72 -9.13 -6.00
CA ASP A 147 -8.13 -8.69 -4.68
C ASP A 147 -8.42 -7.19 -4.71
N THR A 148 -9.20 -6.71 -3.78
CA THR A 148 -9.45 -5.28 -3.68
C THR A 148 -8.23 -4.59 -3.11
N PHE A 149 -7.86 -3.46 -3.72
CA PHE A 149 -6.90 -2.54 -3.11
C PHE A 149 -7.29 -2.33 -1.64
N GLN A 150 -6.35 -2.43 -0.71
CA GLN A 150 -6.62 -2.39 0.74
C GLN A 150 -7.17 -1.02 1.18
N LYS A 151 -8.36 -0.74 0.68
CA LYS A 151 -9.22 0.35 1.12
C LYS A 151 -10.32 -0.25 1.97
N SER A 152 -10.57 0.31 3.13
CA SER A 152 -11.67 -0.14 3.99
C SER A 152 -12.97 -0.19 3.18
N SER A 153 -13.52 -1.39 3.01
CA SER A 153 -14.87 -1.57 2.50
C SER A 153 -15.83 -1.49 3.68
N ARG A 154 -16.20 -0.27 4.07
CA ARG A 154 -17.28 -0.09 5.04
C ARG A 154 -18.61 -0.28 4.33
N THR A 155 -19.53 -0.99 4.98
CA THR A 155 -20.93 -0.93 4.57
C THR A 155 -21.45 0.46 4.91
N GLU A 156 -21.66 1.28 3.90
CA GLU A 156 -22.22 2.62 4.08
C GLU A 156 -23.57 2.74 3.36
N VAL A 157 -24.47 3.46 3.97
CA VAL A 157 -25.72 3.92 3.34
C VAL A 157 -25.60 5.43 3.20
N GLN A 158 -25.69 5.92 1.99
CA GLN A 158 -25.70 7.35 1.71
C GLN A 158 -27.12 7.78 1.36
N LEU A 159 -27.67 8.67 2.17
CA LEU A 159 -28.91 9.40 1.85
C LEU A 159 -28.53 10.67 1.09
N LEU A 160 -29.09 10.81 -0.11
CA LEU A 160 -28.95 11.99 -0.93
C LEU A 160 -30.27 12.77 -0.90
N VAL A 161 -30.19 14.05 -0.58
CA VAL A 161 -31.31 15.00 -0.67
C VAL A 161 -30.91 16.05 -1.70
N ASN A 162 -31.75 16.19 -2.71
CA ASN A 162 -31.58 17.18 -3.77
C ASN A 162 -32.85 18.07 -3.79
N ASP A 163 -32.67 19.39 -3.67
CA ASP A 163 -33.75 20.38 -3.74
C ASP A 163 -33.85 21.04 -5.12
N GLY A 164 -33.07 20.54 -6.12
CA GLY A 164 -32.99 21.07 -7.46
C GLY A 164 -31.81 22.01 -7.69
N GLU A 165 -31.26 22.60 -6.66
CA GLU A 165 -30.09 23.49 -6.73
C GLU A 165 -28.87 22.98 -5.97
N VAL A 166 -29.09 22.32 -4.84
CA VAL A 166 -28.03 21.84 -3.95
C VAL A 166 -28.22 20.36 -3.63
N ASN A 167 -27.13 19.60 -3.73
CA ASN A 167 -27.06 18.24 -3.24
C ASN A 167 -26.54 18.22 -1.80
N ARG A 168 -27.28 17.63 -0.89
CA ARG A 168 -26.86 17.34 0.47
C ARG A 168 -26.87 15.85 0.70
N PHE A 169 -25.98 15.36 1.55
CA PHE A 169 -25.93 13.95 1.87
C PHE A 169 -25.67 13.71 3.36
N ALA A 170 -26.21 12.62 3.86
CA ALA A 170 -25.86 12.02 5.14
C ALA A 170 -25.34 10.61 4.87
N LYS A 171 -24.25 10.21 5.55
CA LYS A 171 -23.67 8.89 5.45
C LYS A 171 -23.83 8.16 6.77
N PHE A 172 -24.29 6.92 6.69
CA PHE A 172 -24.42 6.00 7.81
C PHE A 172 -23.45 4.85 7.59
N TYR A 173 -22.68 4.54 8.61
CA TYR A 173 -21.67 3.48 8.56
C TYR A 173 -22.06 2.36 9.51
N TYR A 174 -21.88 1.11 9.07
CA TYR A 174 -21.96 -0.04 9.95
C TYR A 174 -20.55 -0.38 10.41
N LEU A 175 -20.30 -0.20 11.70
CA LEU A 175 -19.01 -0.46 12.32
C LEU A 175 -19.14 -1.62 13.31
N ASN A 176 -18.11 -2.47 13.34
CA ASN A 176 -17.96 -3.45 14.41
C ASN A 176 -17.38 -2.74 15.64
N ASN A 177 -17.80 -3.15 16.84
CA ASN A 177 -17.29 -2.65 18.11
C ASN A 177 -17.67 -1.20 18.47
N VAL A 178 -18.77 -0.71 17.94
CA VAL A 178 -19.41 0.54 18.41
C VAL A 178 -20.59 0.22 19.34
N THR A 179 -20.91 1.15 20.23
CA THR A 179 -22.03 0.99 21.17
C THR A 179 -23.36 1.44 20.54
N LYS A 180 -24.47 1.27 21.26
CA LYS A 180 -25.75 1.85 20.86
C LYS A 180 -25.93 3.30 21.34
N GLY A 181 -24.93 3.84 22.03
CA GLY A 181 -24.88 5.23 22.49
C GLY A 181 -23.93 6.06 21.66
N PHE A 182 -23.68 7.28 22.08
CA PHE A 182 -22.71 8.17 21.45
C PHE A 182 -21.29 7.63 21.65
N ASP A 183 -20.60 7.37 20.55
CA ASP A 183 -19.20 6.94 20.54
C ASP A 183 -18.32 8.10 20.04
N ALA A 184 -17.59 8.74 20.92
CA ALA A 184 -16.73 9.87 20.61
C ALA A 184 -15.69 9.50 19.52
N GLY A 185 -15.60 10.34 18.48
CA GLY A 185 -14.73 10.12 17.33
C GLY A 185 -15.37 9.38 16.17
N TYR A 186 -16.58 8.83 16.34
CA TYR A 186 -17.35 8.15 15.30
C TYR A 186 -18.64 8.89 14.94
N GLU A 187 -19.21 9.58 15.88
CA GLU A 187 -20.43 10.36 15.73
C GLU A 187 -20.14 11.84 15.96
N GLY A 188 -20.70 12.71 15.11
CA GLY A 188 -20.62 14.14 15.29
C GLY A 188 -21.57 14.60 16.40
N GLU A 189 -21.12 15.49 17.26
CA GLU A 189 -22.02 16.27 18.10
C GLU A 189 -22.88 17.18 17.18
N VAL A 190 -24.17 17.15 17.38
CA VAL A 190 -25.16 18.00 16.68
C VAL A 190 -25.35 19.29 17.48
#